data_ac753b25b01b0b96b4fcb60fbca028d0
#
_entry.id   ac753b25b01b0b96b4fcb60fbca028d0
#
_cell.length_a   1.000
_cell.length_b   1.000
_cell.length_c   1.000
_cell.angle_alpha   90.00
_cell.angle_beta   90.00
_cell.angle_gamma   90.00
#
_symmetry.space_group_name_H-M   'P 1'
#
loop_
_entity.id
_entity.type
_entity.pdbx_description
1 polymer ?
#
loop_
_entity_poly.entity_id
_entity_poly.type
_entity_poly.pdbx_seq_one_letter_code
_entity_poly.pdbx_strand_id
1 'polypeptide(L)'
;LDALREQDAEVYAQSQFERAQIIANDANTPFNKKIAKISKLNFKGAGRFCMELFIKNKEPMEGFDRFPPIEQAIDLIYDFPAAVNMQDAEYNALFYALGKSDQKPGSASKIFEINALMAMKDAGFGDARLSFSYTCAKCKSSVGLFSHRCPVCYELGSMEIRAQISEKTGEIGQTF
;
A
#
# COMPACT_ATOMS: atom_id res chain seq x y z
N LEU A 1 -33.91 7.33 -3.24
CA LEU A 1 -33.04 8.29 -3.92
C LEU A 1 -31.58 8.08 -3.52
N ASP A 2 -31.27 7.80 -2.25
CA ASP A 2 -29.89 7.61 -1.76
C ASP A 2 -29.25 6.33 -2.31
N ALA A 3 -29.98 5.21 -2.34
CA ALA A 3 -29.50 3.96 -2.91
C ALA A 3 -29.17 4.06 -4.41
N LEU A 4 -29.91 4.86 -5.18
CA LEU A 4 -29.59 5.12 -6.60
C LEU A 4 -28.32 5.95 -6.75
N ARG A 5 -28.11 6.95 -5.88
CA ARG A 5 -26.89 7.77 -5.89
C ARG A 5 -25.64 6.94 -5.50
N GLU A 6 -25.77 6.03 -4.54
CA GLU A 6 -24.71 5.12 -4.16
C GLU A 6 -24.34 4.17 -5.32
N GLN A 7 -25.34 3.61 -6.00
CA GLN A 7 -25.14 2.74 -7.15
C GLN A 7 -24.45 3.48 -8.32
N ASP A 8 -24.87 4.71 -8.61
CA ASP A 8 -24.24 5.55 -9.62
C ASP A 8 -22.77 5.87 -9.27
N ALA A 9 -22.49 6.11 -7.99
CA ALA A 9 -21.13 6.37 -7.50
C ALA A 9 -20.23 5.13 -7.61
N GLU A 10 -20.76 3.94 -7.32
CA GLU A 10 -20.01 2.67 -7.49
C GLU A 10 -19.68 2.40 -8.96
N VAL A 11 -20.66 2.56 -9.86
CA VAL A 11 -20.47 2.39 -11.32
C VAL A 11 -19.43 3.39 -11.83
N TYR A 12 -19.49 4.64 -11.36
CA TYR A 12 -18.51 5.65 -11.73
C TYR A 12 -17.10 5.28 -11.24
N ALA A 13 -16.94 4.92 -9.96
CA ALA A 13 -15.65 4.52 -9.42
C ALA A 13 -15.07 3.30 -10.14
N GLN A 14 -15.93 2.34 -10.51
CA GLN A 14 -15.57 1.18 -11.31
C GLN A 14 -15.03 1.58 -12.68
N SER A 15 -15.71 2.49 -13.40
CA SER A 15 -15.27 2.98 -14.70
C SER A 15 -13.91 3.70 -14.60
N GLN A 16 -13.67 4.45 -13.52
CA GLN A 16 -12.40 5.12 -13.27
C GLN A 16 -11.27 4.12 -13.01
N PHE A 17 -11.52 3.05 -12.27
CA PHE A 17 -10.54 1.99 -12.04
C PHE A 17 -10.17 1.25 -13.33
N GLU A 18 -11.16 0.87 -14.14
CA GLU A 18 -10.91 0.23 -15.44
C GLU A 18 -10.10 1.14 -16.37
N ARG A 19 -10.42 2.43 -16.38
CA ARG A 19 -9.63 3.43 -17.12
C ARG A 19 -8.19 3.52 -16.62
N ALA A 20 -7.96 3.42 -15.30
CA ALA A 20 -6.62 3.38 -14.75
C ALA A 20 -5.84 2.17 -15.25
N GLN A 21 -6.47 0.99 -15.28
CA GLN A 21 -5.86 -0.23 -15.81
C GLN A 21 -5.51 -0.12 -17.30
N ILE A 22 -6.40 0.45 -18.11
CA ILE A 22 -6.14 0.69 -19.55
C ILE A 22 -4.92 1.61 -19.72
N ILE A 23 -4.87 2.74 -18.98
CA ILE A 23 -3.74 3.67 -19.02
C ILE A 23 -2.44 3.01 -18.57
N ALA A 24 -2.49 2.22 -17.51
CA ALA A 24 -1.33 1.51 -16.97
C ALA A 24 -0.73 0.53 -17.99
N ASN A 25 -1.58 -0.16 -18.73
CA ASN A 25 -1.19 -1.17 -19.71
C ASN A 25 -0.88 -0.62 -21.11
N ASP A 26 -1.10 0.67 -21.37
CA ASP A 26 -0.79 1.29 -22.67
C ASP A 26 0.73 1.41 -22.86
N ALA A 27 1.29 0.56 -23.72
CA ALA A 27 2.72 0.54 -24.01
C ALA A 27 3.24 1.83 -24.67
N ASN A 28 2.37 2.61 -25.32
CA ASN A 28 2.77 3.82 -26.06
C ASN A 28 2.79 5.08 -25.20
N THR A 29 2.18 5.06 -24.01
CA THR A 29 2.18 6.21 -23.09
C THR A 29 3.41 6.16 -22.17
N PRO A 30 4.28 7.21 -22.13
CA PRO A 30 5.39 7.31 -21.19
C PRO A 30 4.93 7.22 -19.73
N PHE A 31 5.77 6.64 -18.86
CA PHE A 31 5.43 6.35 -17.47
C PHE A 31 4.92 7.59 -16.71
N ASN A 32 5.65 8.71 -16.76
CA ASN A 32 5.25 9.97 -16.11
C ASN A 32 3.87 10.47 -16.57
N LYS A 33 3.54 10.31 -17.84
CA LYS A 33 2.22 10.65 -18.37
C LYS A 33 1.13 9.70 -17.90
N LYS A 34 1.46 8.40 -17.73
CA LYS A 34 0.53 7.43 -17.11
C LYS A 34 0.17 7.87 -15.69
N ILE A 35 1.17 8.11 -14.85
CA ILE A 35 0.96 8.55 -13.46
C ILE A 35 0.15 9.85 -13.43
N ALA A 36 0.49 10.85 -14.22
CA ALA A 36 -0.24 12.12 -14.29
C ALA A 36 -1.71 11.97 -14.73
N LYS A 37 -2.03 10.99 -15.56
CA LYS A 37 -3.41 10.68 -15.97
C LYS A 37 -4.14 9.91 -14.86
N ILE A 38 -3.53 8.88 -14.30
CA ILE A 38 -4.14 8.01 -13.29
C ILE A 38 -4.38 8.77 -11.99
N SER A 39 -3.45 9.63 -11.58
CA SER A 39 -3.59 10.44 -10.36
C SER A 39 -4.76 11.43 -10.39
N LYS A 40 -5.34 11.70 -11.56
CA LYS A 40 -6.54 12.53 -11.73
C LYS A 40 -7.84 11.73 -11.66
N LEU A 41 -7.76 10.40 -11.69
CA LEU A 41 -8.92 9.54 -11.61
C LEU A 41 -9.41 9.44 -10.16
N ASN A 42 -10.73 9.39 -10.00
CA ASN A 42 -11.37 9.36 -8.68
C ASN A 42 -11.91 7.95 -8.38
N PHE A 43 -11.08 7.12 -7.77
CA PHE A 43 -11.50 5.83 -7.21
C PHE A 43 -10.72 5.54 -5.92
N LYS A 44 -11.34 4.77 -5.03
CA LYS A 44 -10.71 4.40 -3.76
C LYS A 44 -9.47 3.53 -4.01
N GLY A 45 -8.31 3.95 -3.49
CA GLY A 45 -7.04 3.26 -3.71
C GLY A 45 -6.22 3.76 -4.90
N ALA A 46 -6.61 4.87 -5.56
CA ALA A 46 -5.86 5.43 -6.68
C ALA A 46 -4.38 5.74 -6.34
N GLY A 47 -4.11 6.28 -5.14
CA GLY A 47 -2.74 6.53 -4.67
C GLY A 47 -1.93 5.24 -4.56
N ARG A 48 -2.48 4.21 -3.93
CA ARG A 48 -1.85 2.87 -3.86
C ARG A 48 -1.61 2.29 -5.26
N PHE A 49 -2.57 2.39 -6.16
CA PHE A 49 -2.42 1.92 -7.53
C PHE A 49 -1.24 2.60 -8.24
N CYS A 50 -1.05 3.91 -8.05
CA CYS A 50 0.13 4.61 -8.57
C CYS A 50 1.42 4.09 -7.94
N MET A 51 1.46 3.88 -6.61
CA MET A 51 2.65 3.34 -5.94
C MET A 51 3.04 1.95 -6.48
N GLU A 52 2.06 1.06 -6.68
CA GLU A 52 2.29 -0.26 -7.28
C GLU A 52 2.88 -0.15 -8.69
N LEU A 53 2.47 0.85 -9.48
CA LEU A 53 3.05 1.10 -10.79
C LEU A 53 4.51 1.56 -10.71
N PHE A 54 4.87 2.44 -9.76
CA PHE A 54 6.26 2.83 -9.54
C PHE A 54 7.13 1.62 -9.19
N ILE A 55 6.67 0.79 -8.25
CA ILE A 55 7.38 -0.43 -7.83
C ILE A 55 7.55 -1.38 -9.02
N LYS A 56 6.46 -1.69 -9.73
CA LYS A 56 6.46 -2.62 -10.86
C LYS A 56 7.39 -2.19 -11.99
N ASN A 57 7.47 -0.90 -12.26
CA ASN A 57 8.31 -0.35 -13.33
C ASN A 57 9.72 0.03 -12.85
N LYS A 58 10.02 -0.14 -11.55
CA LYS A 58 11.29 0.27 -10.91
C LYS A 58 11.63 1.74 -11.14
N GLU A 59 10.61 2.58 -11.22
CA GLU A 59 10.77 4.02 -11.41
C GLU A 59 10.94 4.73 -10.07
N PRO A 60 11.77 5.78 -9.99
CA PRO A 60 11.92 6.59 -8.78
C PRO A 60 10.62 7.35 -8.49
N MET A 61 10.23 7.41 -7.21
CA MET A 61 9.02 8.15 -6.78
C MET A 61 9.28 9.63 -6.51
N GLU A 62 10.38 10.18 -7.02
CA GLU A 62 10.68 11.58 -6.85
C GLU A 62 9.58 12.46 -7.46
N GLY A 63 9.08 13.40 -6.67
CA GLY A 63 8.00 14.32 -7.10
C GLY A 63 6.60 13.71 -7.10
N PHE A 64 6.42 12.47 -6.67
CA PHE A 64 5.08 11.92 -6.42
C PHE A 64 4.57 12.47 -5.08
N ASP A 65 3.46 13.19 -5.10
CA ASP A 65 2.88 13.92 -3.96
C ASP A 65 1.55 13.31 -3.45
N ARG A 66 1.06 12.23 -4.10
CA ARG A 66 -0.24 11.63 -3.81
C ARG A 66 -0.13 10.28 -3.12
N PHE A 67 0.70 10.23 -2.08
CA PHE A 67 0.78 9.05 -1.25
C PHE A 67 -0.58 8.79 -0.56
N PRO A 68 -1.07 7.54 -0.59
CA PRO A 68 -2.27 7.20 0.17
C PRO A 68 -1.98 7.24 1.67
N PRO A 69 -2.99 7.26 2.54
CA PRO A 69 -2.80 6.98 3.95
C PRO A 69 -2.00 5.68 4.14
N ILE A 70 -1.10 5.65 5.14
CA ILE A 70 -0.18 4.53 5.35
C ILE A 70 -0.90 3.19 5.48
N GLU A 71 -2.11 3.17 6.05
CA GLU A 71 -2.95 1.99 6.23
C GLU A 71 -3.36 1.34 4.90
N GLN A 72 -3.30 2.09 3.80
CA GLN A 72 -3.61 1.59 2.47
C GLN A 72 -2.41 1.06 1.70
N ALA A 73 -1.19 1.26 2.20
CA ALA A 73 0.04 0.95 1.48
C ALA A 73 1.18 0.41 2.35
N ILE A 74 0.92 0.12 3.63
CA ILE A 74 1.93 -0.33 4.59
C ILE A 74 2.65 -1.60 4.12
N ASP A 75 1.96 -2.50 3.43
CA ASP A 75 2.50 -3.74 2.89
C ASP A 75 3.44 -3.55 1.68
N LEU A 76 3.29 -2.44 0.94
CA LEU A 76 4.14 -2.14 -0.21
C LEU A 76 5.55 -1.72 0.19
N ILE A 77 5.77 -1.33 1.44
CA ILE A 77 7.02 -0.71 1.88
C ILE A 77 8.25 -1.63 1.73
N TYR A 78 8.04 -2.95 1.75
CA TYR A 78 9.13 -3.91 1.55
C TYR A 78 9.72 -3.84 0.14
N ASP A 79 8.91 -3.46 -0.84
CA ASP A 79 9.30 -3.36 -2.25
C ASP A 79 9.87 -1.98 -2.59
N PHE A 80 9.81 -1.03 -1.64
CA PHE A 80 10.45 0.27 -1.84
C PHE A 80 11.97 0.14 -1.86
N PRO A 81 12.66 0.79 -2.80
CA PRO A 81 14.07 1.07 -2.66
C PRO A 81 14.29 1.92 -1.40
N ALA A 82 15.50 2.25 -1.02
CA ALA A 82 15.84 3.03 0.18
C ALA A 82 14.85 4.18 0.44
N ALA A 83 14.82 4.66 1.69
CA ALA A 83 13.88 5.70 2.14
C ALA A 83 13.74 6.83 1.13
N VAL A 84 12.55 6.99 0.58
CA VAL A 84 12.18 8.18 -0.19
C VAL A 84 12.01 9.31 0.82
N ASN A 85 12.57 10.48 0.55
CA ASN A 85 12.43 11.64 1.44
C ASN A 85 10.95 12.07 1.43
N MET A 86 10.19 11.57 2.38
CA MET A 86 8.78 11.88 2.54
C MET A 86 8.58 12.87 3.67
N GLN A 87 7.70 13.84 3.45
CA GLN A 87 7.28 14.75 4.52
C GLN A 87 6.28 14.10 5.48
N ASP A 88 5.75 12.94 5.14
CA ASP A 88 4.77 12.21 5.93
C ASP A 88 5.44 11.48 7.11
N ALA A 89 5.01 11.81 8.34
CA ALA A 89 5.57 11.27 9.57
C ALA A 89 5.32 9.75 9.73
N GLU A 90 4.20 9.23 9.24
CA GLU A 90 3.85 7.80 9.33
C GLU A 90 4.76 6.95 8.44
N TYR A 91 5.01 7.41 7.20
CA TYR A 91 5.95 6.74 6.30
C TYR A 91 7.38 6.81 6.84
N ASN A 92 7.81 7.95 7.41
CA ASN A 92 9.13 8.06 8.02
C ASN A 92 9.29 7.11 9.21
N ALA A 93 8.26 6.98 10.05
CA ALA A 93 8.25 6.04 11.16
C ALA A 93 8.38 4.59 10.67
N LEU A 94 7.67 4.22 9.61
CA LEU A 94 7.74 2.90 9.02
C LEU A 94 9.12 2.62 8.40
N PHE A 95 9.70 3.57 7.65
CA PHE A 95 11.05 3.43 7.09
C PHE A 95 12.10 3.23 8.18
N TYR A 96 11.99 4.00 9.28
CA TYR A 96 12.87 3.82 10.43
C TYR A 96 12.68 2.44 11.08
N ALA A 97 11.44 2.04 11.35
CA ALA A 97 11.12 0.74 11.94
C ALA A 97 11.71 -0.43 11.14
N LEU A 98 11.66 -0.35 9.80
CA LEU A 98 12.19 -1.36 8.89
C LEU A 98 13.71 -1.29 8.65
N GLY A 99 14.41 -0.35 9.29
CA GLY A 99 15.86 -0.16 9.05
C GLY A 99 16.20 0.40 7.69
N LYS A 100 15.24 0.99 6.98
CA LYS A 100 15.44 1.65 5.68
C LYS A 100 15.84 3.13 5.82
N SER A 101 15.76 3.67 7.03
CA SER A 101 16.21 5.01 7.42
C SER A 101 16.86 4.95 8.79
N ASP A 102 17.93 5.72 8.98
CA ASP A 102 18.57 5.91 10.31
C ASP A 102 17.98 7.11 11.05
N GLN A 103 17.15 7.91 10.38
CA GLN A 103 16.52 9.08 10.99
C GLN A 103 15.34 8.65 11.85
N LYS A 104 15.51 8.71 13.17
CA LYS A 104 14.46 8.43 14.15
C LYS A 104 13.34 9.47 14.02
N PRO A 105 12.07 9.05 13.89
CA PRO A 105 10.95 9.97 13.80
C PRO A 105 10.77 10.76 15.10
N GLY A 106 10.33 12.03 14.97
CA GLY A 106 10.11 12.92 16.11
C GLY A 106 8.84 12.62 16.92
N SER A 107 7.95 11.76 16.39
CA SER A 107 6.68 11.37 17.01
C SER A 107 6.40 9.89 16.84
N ALA A 108 5.56 9.33 17.71
CA ALA A 108 5.05 7.99 17.55
C ALA A 108 4.08 7.91 16.35
N SER A 109 4.05 6.76 15.68
CA SER A 109 3.07 6.43 14.65
C SER A 109 1.68 6.24 15.29
N LYS A 110 0.61 6.46 14.50
CA LYS A 110 -0.76 6.09 14.88
C LYS A 110 -0.98 4.58 14.84
N ILE A 111 -0.12 3.85 14.14
CA ILE A 111 -0.19 2.39 13.99
C ILE A 111 0.65 1.74 15.08
N PHE A 112 -0.01 0.92 15.90
CA PHE A 112 0.62 0.24 17.03
C PHE A 112 1.81 -0.64 16.61
N GLU A 113 1.66 -1.39 15.53
CA GLU A 113 2.66 -2.32 15.01
C GLU A 113 3.94 -1.61 14.58
N ILE A 114 3.82 -0.41 14.01
CA ILE A 114 4.99 0.42 13.66
C ILE A 114 5.75 0.85 14.92
N ASN A 115 5.02 1.32 15.94
CA ASN A 115 5.65 1.73 17.22
C ASN A 115 6.34 0.55 17.90
N ALA A 116 5.69 -0.61 17.93
CA ALA A 116 6.27 -1.81 18.53
C ALA A 116 7.53 -2.24 17.76
N LEU A 117 7.50 -2.22 16.43
CA LEU A 117 8.68 -2.55 15.62
C LEU A 117 9.82 -1.54 15.81
N MET A 118 9.54 -0.24 15.95
CA MET A 118 10.55 0.76 16.31
C MET A 118 11.19 0.47 17.66
N ALA A 119 10.38 0.14 18.68
CA ALA A 119 10.88 -0.19 20.00
C ALA A 119 11.75 -1.45 20.00
N MET A 120 11.35 -2.47 19.23
CA MET A 120 12.15 -3.69 19.04
C MET A 120 13.47 -3.41 18.35
N LYS A 121 13.48 -2.59 17.29
CA LYS A 121 14.70 -2.13 16.63
C LYS A 121 15.64 -1.41 17.60
N ASP A 122 15.10 -0.44 18.38
CA ASP A 122 15.86 0.33 19.35
C ASP A 122 16.46 -0.56 20.46
N ALA A 123 15.79 -1.66 20.80
CA ALA A 123 16.24 -2.66 21.75
C ALA A 123 17.22 -3.71 21.15
N GLY A 124 17.55 -3.60 19.84
CA GLY A 124 18.47 -4.51 19.16
C GLY A 124 17.84 -5.80 18.61
N PHE A 125 16.52 -5.92 18.60
CA PHE A 125 15.82 -7.05 17.99
C PHE A 125 15.69 -6.85 16.47
N GLY A 126 16.70 -7.24 15.71
CA GLY A 126 16.77 -7.04 14.26
C GLY A 126 15.93 -8.01 13.42
N ASP A 127 15.39 -9.07 14.03
CA ASP A 127 14.63 -10.12 13.31
C ASP A 127 13.12 -9.91 13.29
N ALA A 128 12.62 -8.90 14.01
CA ALA A 128 11.21 -8.56 13.98
C ALA A 128 10.81 -7.96 12.63
N ARG A 129 9.67 -8.37 12.10
CA ARG A 129 9.12 -7.94 10.82
C ARG A 129 7.62 -7.70 10.89
N LEU A 130 7.09 -7.00 9.90
CA LEU A 130 5.66 -6.96 9.66
C LEU A 130 5.25 -8.05 8.67
N SER A 131 4.20 -8.75 9.01
CA SER A 131 3.43 -9.60 8.10
C SER A 131 2.06 -8.97 7.87
N PHE A 132 1.42 -9.32 6.76
CA PHE A 132 0.19 -8.67 6.35
C PHE A 132 -0.90 -9.70 6.07
N SER A 133 -2.12 -9.35 6.45
CA SER A 133 -3.32 -10.05 6.05
C SER A 133 -4.33 -9.07 5.45
N TYR A 134 -5.19 -9.56 4.58
CA TYR A 134 -6.12 -8.72 3.83
C TYR A 134 -7.54 -9.21 4.06
N THR A 135 -8.41 -8.29 4.47
CA THR A 135 -9.80 -8.61 4.78
C THR A 135 -10.72 -7.63 4.07
N CYS A 136 -11.76 -8.12 3.42
CA CYS A 136 -12.75 -7.25 2.80
C CYS A 136 -13.64 -6.60 3.85
N ALA A 137 -13.75 -5.27 3.84
CA ALA A 137 -14.62 -4.54 4.75
C ALA A 137 -16.11 -4.86 4.56
N LYS A 138 -16.52 -5.21 3.31
CA LYS A 138 -17.92 -5.48 2.96
C LYS A 138 -18.35 -6.92 3.33
N CYS A 139 -17.68 -7.93 2.80
CA CYS A 139 -18.08 -9.34 3.00
C CYS A 139 -17.29 -10.09 4.06
N LYS A 140 -16.30 -9.45 4.70
CA LYS A 140 -15.43 -9.99 5.76
C LYS A 140 -14.59 -11.20 5.34
N SER A 141 -14.53 -11.52 4.04
CA SER A 141 -13.64 -12.57 3.55
C SER A 141 -12.18 -12.16 3.68
N SER A 142 -11.33 -13.10 4.08
CA SER A 142 -9.88 -12.92 4.14
C SER A 142 -9.23 -13.56 2.91
N VAL A 143 -8.19 -12.91 2.38
CA VAL A 143 -7.44 -13.37 1.21
C VAL A 143 -5.95 -13.28 1.46
N GLY A 144 -5.16 -14.10 0.76
CA GLY A 144 -3.71 -14.17 0.95
C GLY A 144 -2.92 -13.06 0.29
N LEU A 145 -3.50 -12.36 -0.69
CA LEU A 145 -2.84 -11.29 -1.42
C LEU A 145 -3.78 -10.08 -1.54
N PHE A 146 -3.18 -8.88 -1.56
CA PHE A 146 -3.94 -7.67 -1.81
C PHE A 146 -4.55 -7.67 -3.22
N SER A 147 -5.77 -7.16 -3.30
CA SER A 147 -6.47 -6.91 -4.56
C SER A 147 -7.27 -5.62 -4.45
N HIS A 148 -7.24 -4.78 -5.48
CA HIS A 148 -8.07 -3.57 -5.52
C HIS A 148 -9.57 -3.87 -5.50
N ARG A 149 -9.94 -5.06 -5.93
CA ARG A 149 -11.32 -5.57 -5.91
C ARG A 149 -11.36 -6.86 -5.08
N CYS A 150 -12.31 -6.96 -4.18
CA CYS A 150 -12.51 -8.20 -3.43
C CYS A 150 -12.80 -9.38 -4.39
N PRO A 151 -12.06 -10.48 -4.33
CA PRO A 151 -12.31 -11.62 -5.23
C PRO A 151 -13.59 -12.38 -4.91
N VAL A 152 -14.22 -12.14 -3.75
CA VAL A 152 -15.45 -12.83 -3.31
C VAL A 152 -16.71 -12.03 -3.62
N CYS A 153 -16.76 -10.74 -3.23
CA CYS A 153 -17.95 -9.91 -3.43
C CYS A 153 -17.77 -8.84 -4.53
N TYR A 154 -16.60 -8.79 -5.16
CA TYR A 154 -16.24 -7.88 -6.25
C TYR A 154 -16.26 -6.39 -5.91
N GLU A 155 -16.40 -6.04 -4.63
CA GLU A 155 -16.36 -4.65 -4.18
C GLU A 155 -15.00 -3.99 -4.41
N LEU A 156 -15.00 -2.81 -5.03
CA LEU A 156 -13.79 -2.04 -5.30
C LEU A 156 -13.34 -1.27 -4.06
N GLY A 157 -12.02 -1.30 -3.77
CA GLY A 157 -11.42 -0.54 -2.68
C GLY A 157 -11.88 -0.95 -1.28
N SER A 158 -12.42 -2.16 -1.14
CA SER A 158 -12.93 -2.69 0.13
C SER A 158 -11.89 -3.46 0.94
N MET A 159 -10.70 -3.71 0.39
CA MET A 159 -9.67 -4.47 1.09
C MET A 159 -8.98 -3.62 2.15
N GLU A 160 -9.01 -4.09 3.38
CA GLU A 160 -8.29 -3.57 4.53
C GLU A 160 -7.01 -4.37 4.74
N ILE A 161 -5.91 -3.69 5.01
CA ILE A 161 -4.62 -4.28 5.31
C ILE A 161 -4.45 -4.30 6.82
N ARG A 162 -4.15 -5.46 7.38
CA ARG A 162 -3.81 -5.60 8.80
C ARG A 162 -2.37 -6.02 8.92
N ALA A 163 -1.57 -5.17 9.54
CA ALA A 163 -0.20 -5.49 9.90
C ALA A 163 -0.16 -6.31 11.19
N GLN A 164 0.80 -7.20 11.30
CA GLN A 164 1.10 -7.99 12.48
C GLN A 164 2.61 -8.10 12.63
N ILE A 165 3.10 -8.12 13.86
CA ILE A 165 4.51 -8.39 14.11
C ILE A 165 4.73 -9.89 14.02
N SER A 166 5.75 -10.28 13.26
CA SER A 166 6.19 -11.66 13.12
C SER A 166 7.72 -11.74 13.31
N GLU A 167 8.18 -12.87 13.76
CA GLU A 167 9.61 -13.18 13.71
C GLU A 167 9.99 -13.57 12.27
N LYS A 168 11.25 -13.29 11.88
CA LYS A 168 11.84 -13.84 10.67
C LYS A 168 11.90 -15.35 10.88
N THR A 169 10.92 -16.08 10.37
CA THR A 169 11.06 -17.54 10.26
C THR A 169 12.29 -17.79 9.38
N GLY A 170 13.35 -18.35 9.97
CA GLY A 170 14.48 -18.85 9.20
C GLY A 170 13.92 -19.73 8.10
N GLU A 171 14.44 -19.60 6.88
CA GLU A 171 14.13 -20.51 5.78
C GLU A 171 14.36 -21.93 6.31
N ILE A 172 13.28 -22.59 6.72
CA ILE A 172 13.29 -24.03 6.86
C ILE A 172 13.37 -24.52 5.41
N GLY A 173 14.60 -24.84 5.00
CA GLY A 173 14.86 -25.42 3.70
C GLY A 173 13.89 -26.57 3.47
N GLN A 174 12.93 -26.35 2.57
CA GLN A 174 12.18 -27.45 1.99
C GLN A 174 13.12 -28.20 1.06
N THR A 175 13.86 -29.12 1.64
CA THR A 175 14.42 -30.25 0.93
C THR A 175 13.27 -31.22 0.68
N PHE A 176 12.73 -31.21 -0.53
CA PHE A 176 12.04 -32.34 -1.14
C PHE A 176 12.49 -32.49 -2.58
#